data_12dec56dd12d9903af30a944572d038c
#
_entry.id   12dec56dd12d9903af30a944572d038c
#
_cell.length_a   1.000
_cell.length_b   1.000
_cell.length_c   1.000
_cell.angle_alpha   90.00
_cell.angle_beta   90.00
_cell.angle_gamma   90.00
#
_symmetry.space_group_name_H-M   'P 1'
#
loop_
_entity.id
_entity.type
_entity.pdbx_description
1 polymer ?
#
loop_
_entity_poly.entity_id
_entity_poly.type
_entity_poly.pdbx_seq_one_letter_code
_entity_poly.pdbx_strand_id
1 'polypeptide(L)'
;MRFGKQRLIVAFAAAALAATALFAQQQSPRKSAEMVLNGKKISVDYGSPSMRGRKIMGDLVPYGQVWRTGANKATHLTTEADLVIGGVNVPKGTYTLFTVPNASGWKLIINKQTGQWGIPYKPEYEKEELARVDMKVSKLSAPVEAFTISLDKAGAGGVLKMDWENTSASVNFTEKK
;
A
#
# COMPACT_ATOMS: atom_id res chain seq x y z
N MET A 1 -5.80 47.79 39.11
CA MET A 1 -4.92 47.11 38.16
C MET A 1 -5.11 45.57 38.21
N ARG A 2 -6.04 44.98 37.44
CA ARG A 2 -6.34 43.53 37.45
C ARG A 2 -6.57 42.95 36.04
N PHE A 3 -6.00 43.52 35.00
CA PHE A 3 -6.23 43.11 33.62
C PHE A 3 -5.11 42.30 32.96
N GLY A 4 -3.99 42.05 33.67
CA GLY A 4 -2.83 41.37 33.04
C GLY A 4 -2.82 39.83 33.09
N LYS A 5 -3.53 39.20 34.04
CA LYS A 5 -3.44 37.74 34.24
C LYS A 5 -4.37 36.92 33.34
N GLN A 6 -5.50 37.48 32.90
CA GLN A 6 -6.45 36.76 32.04
C GLN A 6 -5.97 36.61 30.59
N ARG A 7 -5.19 37.58 30.07
CA ARG A 7 -4.68 37.49 28.69
C ARG A 7 -3.58 36.43 28.50
N LEU A 8 -2.79 36.14 29.56
CA LEU A 8 -1.76 35.11 29.52
C LEU A 8 -2.36 33.69 29.48
N ILE A 9 -3.46 33.44 30.18
CA ILE A 9 -4.10 32.12 30.26
C ILE A 9 -4.73 31.75 28.93
N VAL A 10 -5.33 32.71 28.22
CA VAL A 10 -5.93 32.48 26.90
C VAL A 10 -4.88 32.18 25.84
N ALA A 11 -3.71 32.83 25.91
CA ALA A 11 -2.60 32.59 24.99
C ALA A 11 -1.99 31.18 25.14
N PHE A 12 -1.88 30.67 26.38
CA PHE A 12 -1.38 29.33 26.65
C PHE A 12 -2.37 28.24 26.20
N ALA A 13 -3.67 28.45 26.36
CA ALA A 13 -4.69 27.50 25.90
C ALA A 13 -4.75 27.41 24.37
N ALA A 14 -4.60 28.54 23.65
CA ALA A 14 -4.56 28.55 22.19
C ALA A 14 -3.30 27.88 21.62
N ALA A 15 -2.14 28.02 22.27
CA ALA A 15 -0.91 27.36 21.87
C ALA A 15 -0.96 25.83 22.10
N ALA A 16 -1.61 25.38 23.18
CA ALA A 16 -1.79 23.95 23.45
C ALA A 16 -2.74 23.27 22.45
N LEU A 17 -3.81 23.96 22.02
CA LEU A 17 -4.74 23.47 20.98
C LEU A 17 -4.08 23.40 19.59
N ALA A 18 -3.19 24.35 19.26
CA ALA A 18 -2.46 24.33 18.00
C ALA A 18 -1.40 23.20 17.96
N ALA A 19 -0.78 22.88 19.11
CA ALA A 19 0.17 21.77 19.19
C ALA A 19 -0.50 20.40 19.01
N THR A 20 -1.73 20.20 19.51
CA THR A 20 -2.47 18.94 19.33
C THR A 20 -2.94 18.73 17.89
N ALA A 21 -3.21 19.81 17.14
CA ALA A 21 -3.57 19.71 15.72
C ALA A 21 -2.38 19.29 14.83
N LEU A 22 -1.16 19.61 15.20
CA LEU A 22 0.05 19.19 14.46
C LEU A 22 0.36 17.69 14.60
N PHE A 23 -0.05 17.03 15.67
CA PHE A 23 0.09 15.57 15.81
C PHE A 23 -0.93 14.77 15.03
N ALA A 24 -2.02 15.37 14.55
CA ALA A 24 -3.09 14.69 13.80
C ALA A 24 -2.70 14.33 12.35
N GLN A 25 -1.59 14.87 11.86
CA GLN A 25 -1.13 14.69 10.47
C GLN A 25 0.11 13.79 10.38
N GLN A 26 0.18 12.76 11.24
CA GLN A 26 1.26 11.79 11.16
C GLN A 26 1.14 11.01 9.84
N GLN A 27 2.12 11.22 8.96
CA GLN A 27 2.20 10.50 7.70
C GLN A 27 2.28 8.98 7.98
N SER A 28 1.67 8.19 7.10
CA SER A 28 1.77 6.74 7.17
C SER A 28 3.23 6.31 7.06
N PRO A 29 3.72 5.42 7.94
CA PRO A 29 5.11 4.98 7.92
C PRO A 29 5.41 4.24 6.61
N ARG A 30 6.64 4.39 6.12
CA ARG A 30 7.16 3.59 5.02
C ARG A 30 7.65 2.25 5.56
N LYS A 31 7.30 1.15 4.89
CA LYS A 31 7.69 -0.22 5.23
C LYS A 31 8.21 -0.95 4.01
N SER A 32 8.94 -2.03 4.23
CA SER A 32 9.39 -2.95 3.20
C SER A 32 9.03 -4.38 3.58
N ALA A 33 8.58 -5.16 2.58
CA ALA A 33 8.50 -6.61 2.64
C ALA A 33 9.59 -7.16 1.72
N GLU A 34 10.31 -8.18 2.18
CA GLU A 34 11.46 -8.73 1.44
C GLU A 34 11.47 -10.25 1.50
N MET A 35 11.91 -10.88 0.42
CA MET A 35 12.26 -12.30 0.40
C MET A 35 13.42 -12.56 -0.55
N VAL A 36 14.06 -13.70 -0.39
CA VAL A 36 15.06 -14.23 -1.32
C VAL A 36 14.52 -15.49 -1.96
N LEU A 37 14.46 -15.51 -3.29
CA LEU A 37 14.06 -16.66 -4.11
C LEU A 37 15.24 -17.08 -4.97
N ASN A 38 15.74 -18.29 -4.74
CA ASN A 38 16.90 -18.85 -5.45
C ASN A 38 18.11 -17.89 -5.48
N GLY A 39 18.41 -17.24 -4.35
CA GLY A 39 19.54 -16.30 -4.21
C GLY A 39 19.27 -14.89 -4.76
N LYS A 40 18.09 -14.61 -5.31
CA LYS A 40 17.69 -13.32 -5.87
C LYS A 40 16.71 -12.62 -4.96
N LYS A 41 16.98 -11.34 -4.67
CA LYS A 41 16.13 -10.53 -3.79
C LYS A 41 14.88 -10.05 -4.52
N ILE A 42 13.75 -10.11 -3.82
CA ILE A 42 12.47 -9.53 -4.21
C ILE A 42 12.02 -8.66 -3.03
N SER A 43 11.64 -7.43 -3.28
CA SER A 43 11.18 -6.50 -2.24
C SER A 43 10.01 -5.66 -2.69
N VAL A 44 9.15 -5.30 -1.73
CA VAL A 44 8.06 -4.34 -1.94
C VAL A 44 8.19 -3.24 -0.91
N ASP A 45 8.38 -2.01 -1.35
CA ASP A 45 8.43 -0.81 -0.53
C ASP A 45 7.12 -0.04 -0.64
N TYR A 46 6.46 0.24 0.50
CA TYR A 46 5.09 0.77 0.53
C TYR A 46 4.82 1.69 1.73
N GLY A 47 3.85 2.58 1.60
CA GLY A 47 3.29 3.32 2.73
C GLY A 47 2.24 2.46 3.45
N SER A 48 2.33 2.36 4.78
CA SER A 48 1.46 1.53 5.62
C SER A 48 0.46 2.40 6.41
N PRO A 49 -0.71 2.76 5.84
CA PRO A 49 -1.73 3.50 6.56
C PRO A 49 -2.43 2.62 7.60
N SER A 50 -2.89 3.23 8.69
CA SER A 50 -3.69 2.58 9.73
C SER A 50 -5.17 2.90 9.57
N MET A 51 -6.04 1.99 10.03
CA MET A 51 -7.50 2.16 10.02
C MET A 51 -7.94 3.37 10.85
N ARG A 52 -7.41 3.52 12.05
CA ARG A 52 -7.81 4.57 13.00
C ARG A 52 -9.34 4.66 13.18
N GLY A 53 -9.98 3.49 13.35
CA GLY A 53 -11.43 3.37 13.50
C GLY A 53 -12.26 3.64 12.25
N ARG A 54 -11.64 3.84 11.08
CA ARG A 54 -12.35 4.05 9.81
C ARG A 54 -12.69 2.72 9.15
N LYS A 55 -13.80 2.69 8.41
CA LYS A 55 -14.08 1.62 7.46
C LYS A 55 -13.17 1.82 6.24
N ILE A 56 -12.54 0.75 5.79
CA ILE A 56 -11.56 0.82 4.71
C ILE A 56 -12.15 0.38 3.38
N MET A 57 -12.47 -0.91 3.26
CA MET A 57 -12.90 -1.48 1.98
C MET A 57 -14.32 -1.04 1.61
N GLY A 58 -14.44 -0.46 0.41
CA GLY A 58 -15.69 0.10 -0.09
C GLY A 58 -16.02 1.52 0.43
N ASP A 59 -15.15 2.10 1.27
CA ASP A 59 -15.30 3.47 1.82
C ASP A 59 -14.01 4.27 1.58
N LEU A 60 -13.03 4.23 2.49
CA LEU A 60 -11.75 4.94 2.32
C LEU A 60 -11.01 4.48 1.04
N VAL A 61 -11.10 3.20 0.73
CA VAL A 61 -10.63 2.59 -0.52
C VAL A 61 -11.86 2.12 -1.30
N PRO A 62 -12.39 2.94 -2.23
CA PRO A 62 -13.59 2.61 -3.00
C PRO A 62 -13.40 1.39 -3.88
N TYR A 63 -14.42 0.55 -3.99
CA TYR A 63 -14.40 -0.56 -4.93
C TYR A 63 -14.46 -0.09 -6.39
N GLY A 64 -13.80 -0.83 -7.28
CA GLY A 64 -13.77 -0.56 -8.72
C GLY A 64 -12.88 0.60 -9.14
N GLN A 65 -12.19 1.25 -8.20
CA GLN A 65 -11.28 2.36 -8.48
C GLN A 65 -9.81 1.94 -8.30
N VAL A 66 -8.93 2.55 -9.08
CA VAL A 66 -7.48 2.34 -8.91
C VAL A 66 -7.02 2.98 -7.61
N TRP A 67 -6.39 2.16 -6.78
CA TRP A 67 -5.75 2.56 -5.53
C TRP A 67 -4.22 2.40 -5.64
N ARG A 68 -3.46 3.36 -5.08
CA ARG A 68 -1.98 3.33 -5.06
C ARG A 68 -1.38 2.21 -4.19
N THR A 69 -2.22 1.32 -3.64
CA THR A 69 -1.80 0.15 -2.85
C THR A 69 -0.96 0.56 -1.63
N GLY A 70 -1.46 1.54 -0.88
CA GLY A 70 -0.80 2.11 0.28
C GLY A 70 -1.09 3.58 0.46
N ALA A 71 -0.14 4.33 1.04
CA ALA A 71 -0.26 5.75 1.29
C ALA A 71 1.01 6.53 0.89
N ASN A 72 0.85 7.84 0.64
CA ASN A 72 1.91 8.77 0.24
C ASN A 72 2.49 8.39 -1.14
N LYS A 73 3.80 8.16 -1.25
CA LYS A 73 4.43 7.70 -2.49
C LYS A 73 3.87 6.34 -2.91
N ALA A 74 3.80 6.10 -4.20
CA ALA A 74 3.37 4.83 -4.75
C ALA A 74 4.17 3.64 -4.20
N THR A 75 3.55 2.48 -4.20
CA THR A 75 4.16 1.20 -3.79
C THR A 75 5.01 0.67 -4.93
N HIS A 76 6.23 0.22 -4.63
CA HIS A 76 7.17 -0.30 -5.61
C HIS A 76 7.53 -1.75 -5.32
N LEU A 77 7.49 -2.58 -6.37
CA LEU A 77 8.07 -3.91 -6.41
C LEU A 77 9.45 -3.81 -7.09
N THR A 78 10.49 -4.31 -6.45
CA THR A 78 11.82 -4.50 -7.06
C THR A 78 12.17 -5.98 -7.05
N THR A 79 12.59 -6.52 -8.19
CA THR A 79 12.97 -7.92 -8.31
C THR A 79 14.29 -8.07 -9.08
N GLU A 80 15.19 -8.90 -8.55
CA GLU A 80 16.43 -9.31 -9.22
C GLU A 80 16.23 -10.53 -10.13
N ALA A 81 15.05 -11.18 -10.05
CA ALA A 81 14.66 -12.31 -10.88
C ALA A 81 13.61 -11.90 -11.92
N ASP A 82 13.63 -12.55 -13.07
CA ASP A 82 12.47 -12.58 -13.96
C ASP A 82 11.38 -13.42 -13.29
N LEU A 83 10.20 -12.88 -13.12
CA LEU A 83 9.07 -13.53 -12.41
C LEU A 83 7.93 -13.86 -13.38
N VAL A 84 7.13 -14.84 -12.98
CA VAL A 84 5.78 -15.05 -13.49
C VAL A 84 4.81 -14.75 -12.35
N ILE A 85 4.09 -13.63 -12.42
CA ILE A 85 3.13 -13.19 -11.41
C ILE A 85 1.72 -13.36 -11.95
N GLY A 86 0.90 -14.20 -11.32
CA GLY A 86 -0.46 -14.44 -11.78
C GLY A 86 -0.55 -14.91 -13.25
N GLY A 87 0.47 -15.62 -13.75
CA GLY A 87 0.56 -16.09 -15.13
C GLY A 87 1.22 -15.12 -16.12
N VAL A 88 1.61 -13.92 -15.69
CA VAL A 88 2.24 -12.90 -16.56
C VAL A 88 3.72 -12.79 -16.30
N ASN A 89 4.53 -12.70 -17.38
CA ASN A 89 5.96 -12.47 -17.29
C ASN A 89 6.26 -11.04 -16.84
N VAL A 90 7.02 -10.93 -15.75
CA VAL A 90 7.50 -9.67 -15.17
C VAL A 90 9.03 -9.73 -15.13
N PRO A 91 9.73 -9.09 -16.07
CA PRO A 91 11.19 -9.07 -16.10
C PRO A 91 11.78 -8.50 -14.80
N LYS A 92 13.02 -8.84 -14.50
CA LYS A 92 13.75 -8.19 -13.41
C LYS A 92 13.76 -6.67 -13.58
N GLY A 93 13.58 -5.94 -12.48
CA GLY A 93 13.49 -4.49 -12.50
C GLY A 93 12.65 -3.94 -11.36
N THR A 94 12.27 -2.66 -11.48
CA THR A 94 11.42 -1.97 -10.51
C THR A 94 10.13 -1.52 -11.18
N TYR A 95 9.01 -1.75 -10.50
CA TYR A 95 7.66 -1.50 -10.97
C TYR A 95 6.86 -0.78 -9.91
N THR A 96 5.91 0.06 -10.32
CA THR A 96 4.88 0.56 -9.42
C THR A 96 3.72 -0.43 -9.37
N LEU A 97 3.24 -0.70 -8.17
CA LEU A 97 2.05 -1.52 -7.96
C LEU A 97 0.84 -0.65 -7.65
N PHE A 98 -0.23 -0.85 -8.40
CA PHE A 98 -1.56 -0.36 -8.10
C PHE A 98 -2.51 -1.53 -7.94
N THR A 99 -3.64 -1.32 -7.30
CA THR A 99 -4.70 -2.32 -7.23
C THR A 99 -6.06 -1.71 -7.56
N VAL A 100 -6.96 -2.55 -8.05
CA VAL A 100 -8.39 -2.23 -8.18
C VAL A 100 -9.14 -3.18 -7.26
N PRO A 101 -9.46 -2.76 -6.03
CA PRO A 101 -10.18 -3.57 -5.07
C PRO A 101 -11.64 -3.80 -5.50
N ASN A 102 -12.14 -5.01 -5.27
CA ASN A 102 -13.55 -5.35 -5.33
C ASN A 102 -13.88 -6.35 -4.21
N ALA A 103 -15.15 -6.52 -3.89
CA ALA A 103 -15.56 -7.38 -2.79
C ALA A 103 -15.21 -8.87 -3.00
N SER A 104 -15.19 -9.35 -4.24
CA SER A 104 -14.99 -10.77 -4.60
C SER A 104 -13.63 -11.07 -5.24
N GLY A 105 -12.86 -10.05 -5.60
CA GLY A 105 -11.55 -10.22 -6.23
C GLY A 105 -10.90 -8.87 -6.50
N TRP A 106 -9.57 -8.84 -6.51
CA TRP A 106 -8.82 -7.62 -6.84
C TRP A 106 -8.10 -7.81 -8.16
N LYS A 107 -7.76 -6.68 -8.81
CA LYS A 107 -6.77 -6.65 -9.89
C LYS A 107 -5.50 -6.00 -9.36
N LEU A 108 -4.36 -6.64 -9.56
CA LEU A 108 -3.05 -6.05 -9.40
C LEU A 108 -2.60 -5.46 -10.72
N ILE A 109 -2.25 -4.19 -10.75
CA ILE A 109 -1.65 -3.50 -11.89
C ILE A 109 -0.16 -3.40 -11.65
N ILE A 110 0.63 -3.92 -12.57
CA ILE A 110 2.09 -3.84 -12.58
C ILE A 110 2.47 -2.80 -13.62
N ASN A 111 3.04 -1.69 -13.19
CA ASN A 111 3.31 -0.52 -14.03
C ASN A 111 4.81 -0.26 -14.14
N LYS A 112 5.30 -0.02 -15.36
CA LYS A 112 6.70 0.24 -15.65
C LYS A 112 7.17 1.62 -15.21
N GLN A 113 6.26 2.60 -15.11
CA GLN A 113 6.59 3.93 -14.63
C GLN A 113 6.83 3.90 -13.11
N THR A 114 7.90 4.56 -12.66
CA THR A 114 8.29 4.65 -11.25
C THR A 114 8.50 6.09 -10.82
N GLY A 115 8.56 6.33 -9.51
CA GLY A 115 8.84 7.66 -8.95
C GLY A 115 7.63 8.59 -8.81
N GLN A 116 6.45 8.19 -9.27
CA GLN A 116 5.22 8.98 -9.14
C GLN A 116 4.62 8.91 -7.72
N TRP A 117 3.76 9.89 -7.43
CA TRP A 117 2.99 9.89 -6.18
C TRP A 117 1.89 8.82 -6.14
N GLY A 118 1.39 8.41 -7.30
CA GLY A 118 0.50 7.27 -7.51
C GLY A 118 -0.92 7.67 -7.89
N ILE A 119 -1.56 8.56 -7.19
CA ILE A 119 -2.93 9.01 -7.52
C ILE A 119 -3.00 10.54 -7.60
N PRO A 120 -3.91 11.09 -8.43
CA PRO A 120 -4.86 10.39 -9.28
C PRO A 120 -4.17 9.50 -10.33
N TYR A 121 -4.82 8.37 -10.69
CA TYR A 121 -4.33 7.49 -11.75
C TYR A 121 -4.58 8.15 -13.11
N LYS A 122 -3.50 8.45 -13.82
CA LYS A 122 -3.54 9.26 -15.05
C LYS A 122 -3.46 8.37 -16.29
N PRO A 123 -3.95 8.84 -17.46
CA PRO A 123 -3.81 8.11 -18.73
C PRO A 123 -2.35 7.77 -19.09
N GLU A 124 -1.38 8.61 -18.67
CA GLU A 124 0.04 8.35 -18.87
C GLU A 124 0.50 7.12 -18.12
N TYR A 125 -0.05 6.87 -16.92
CA TYR A 125 0.27 5.66 -16.14
C TYR A 125 -0.33 4.42 -16.80
N GLU A 126 -1.56 4.50 -17.32
CA GLU A 126 -2.22 3.38 -17.99
C GLU A 126 -1.43 2.88 -19.21
N LYS A 127 -0.81 3.79 -19.98
CA LYS A 127 0.04 3.44 -21.11
C LYS A 127 1.31 2.67 -20.72
N GLU A 128 1.75 2.81 -19.48
CA GLU A 128 2.94 2.14 -18.94
C GLU A 128 2.62 0.86 -18.15
N GLU A 129 1.37 0.40 -18.18
CA GLU A 129 1.01 -0.88 -17.60
C GLU A 129 1.72 -2.02 -18.31
N LEU A 130 2.42 -2.85 -17.54
CA LEU A 130 2.95 -4.12 -18.04
C LEU A 130 1.83 -5.17 -18.09
N ALA A 131 1.02 -5.22 -17.02
CA ALA A 131 -0.05 -6.19 -16.89
C ALA A 131 -1.08 -5.80 -15.82
N ARG A 132 -2.28 -6.38 -15.95
CA ARG A 132 -3.27 -6.50 -14.86
C ARG A 132 -3.49 -7.98 -14.58
N VAL A 133 -3.29 -8.42 -13.35
CA VAL A 133 -3.45 -9.81 -12.93
C VAL A 133 -4.50 -9.93 -11.83
N ASP A 134 -5.18 -11.08 -11.79
CA ASP A 134 -6.17 -11.36 -10.77
C ASP A 134 -5.51 -11.70 -9.43
N MET A 135 -6.05 -11.15 -8.35
CA MET A 135 -5.72 -11.53 -6.99
C MET A 135 -6.91 -12.22 -6.33
N LYS A 136 -6.63 -13.28 -5.59
CA LYS A 136 -7.62 -13.93 -4.74
C LYS A 136 -7.88 -13.06 -3.52
N VAL A 137 -9.15 -12.94 -3.13
CA VAL A 137 -9.57 -12.24 -1.92
C VAL A 137 -10.11 -13.25 -0.92
N SER A 138 -9.74 -13.07 0.34
CA SER A 138 -10.25 -13.83 1.48
C SER A 138 -10.51 -12.92 2.66
N LYS A 139 -11.37 -13.36 3.57
CA LYS A 139 -11.62 -12.68 4.84
C LYS A 139 -10.59 -13.11 5.87
N LEU A 140 -10.01 -12.16 6.57
CA LEU A 140 -9.15 -12.40 7.72
C LEU A 140 -9.97 -12.82 8.94
N SER A 141 -9.39 -13.67 9.81
CA SER A 141 -10.00 -14.10 11.07
C SER A 141 -10.04 -12.98 12.12
N ALA A 142 -9.13 -12.03 12.03
CA ALA A 142 -9.06 -10.82 12.86
C ALA A 142 -8.67 -9.63 12.01
N PRO A 143 -9.13 -8.41 12.34
CA PRO A 143 -8.81 -7.21 11.58
C PRO A 143 -7.32 -6.85 11.71
N VAL A 144 -6.72 -6.43 10.61
CA VAL A 144 -5.36 -5.88 10.54
C VAL A 144 -5.47 -4.36 10.54
N GLU A 145 -4.97 -3.72 11.60
CA GLU A 145 -5.06 -2.28 11.82
C GLU A 145 -4.26 -1.47 10.79
N ALA A 146 -3.03 -1.88 10.51
CA ALA A 146 -2.16 -1.19 9.56
C ALA A 146 -2.04 -1.99 8.26
N PHE A 147 -2.24 -1.35 7.12
CA PHE A 147 -2.02 -1.98 5.81
C PHE A 147 -0.65 -2.67 5.76
N THR A 148 -0.67 -3.96 5.50
CA THR A 148 0.52 -4.80 5.53
C THR A 148 0.68 -5.55 4.21
N ILE A 149 1.85 -5.42 3.59
CA ILE A 149 2.27 -6.25 2.47
C ILE A 149 3.26 -7.29 2.99
N SER A 150 3.11 -8.53 2.58
CA SER A 150 4.07 -9.60 2.84
C SER A 150 4.45 -10.33 1.55
N LEU A 151 5.66 -10.90 1.57
CA LEU A 151 6.20 -11.80 0.56
C LEU A 151 6.55 -13.09 1.30
N ASP A 152 5.73 -14.11 1.12
CA ASP A 152 5.88 -15.38 1.82
C ASP A 152 6.26 -16.49 0.82
N LYS A 153 7.07 -17.46 1.25
CA LYS A 153 7.44 -18.61 0.41
C LYS A 153 6.22 -19.51 0.19
N ALA A 154 6.00 -19.91 -1.06
CA ALA A 154 4.93 -20.81 -1.45
C ALA A 154 5.42 -21.78 -2.53
N GLY A 155 5.63 -23.05 -2.15
CA GLY A 155 6.17 -24.07 -3.05
C GLY A 155 7.52 -23.67 -3.65
N ALA A 156 7.64 -23.71 -4.97
CA ALA A 156 8.84 -23.30 -5.72
C ALA A 156 8.93 -21.78 -5.96
N GLY A 157 7.97 -21.00 -5.47
CA GLY A 157 7.90 -19.56 -5.64
C GLY A 157 7.53 -18.85 -4.36
N GLY A 158 6.70 -17.82 -4.48
CA GLY A 158 6.19 -17.04 -3.36
C GLY A 158 4.75 -16.58 -3.57
N VAL A 159 4.22 -15.94 -2.56
CA VAL A 159 2.94 -15.25 -2.58
C VAL A 159 3.14 -13.81 -2.14
N LEU A 160 2.67 -12.87 -2.95
CA LEU A 160 2.49 -11.47 -2.58
C LEU A 160 1.11 -11.36 -1.94
N LYS A 161 1.07 -10.89 -0.70
CA LYS A 161 -0.16 -10.76 0.09
C LYS A 161 -0.31 -9.33 0.61
N MET A 162 -1.53 -8.86 0.65
CA MET A 162 -1.92 -7.53 1.09
C MET A 162 -3.08 -7.65 2.07
N ASP A 163 -2.83 -7.32 3.33
CA ASP A 163 -3.78 -7.47 4.43
C ASP A 163 -4.15 -6.10 5.00
N TRP A 164 -5.43 -5.80 5.09
CA TRP A 164 -5.92 -4.60 5.77
C TRP A 164 -7.38 -4.77 6.16
N GLU A 165 -7.77 -4.22 7.32
CA GLU A 165 -9.09 -4.41 7.89
C GLU A 165 -9.38 -5.93 8.00
N ASN A 166 -10.46 -6.42 7.45
CA ASN A 166 -10.83 -7.84 7.42
C ASN A 166 -10.51 -8.52 6.08
N THR A 167 -9.72 -7.88 5.22
CA THR A 167 -9.49 -8.31 3.83
C THR A 167 -8.04 -8.71 3.62
N SER A 168 -7.84 -9.86 2.99
CA SER A 168 -6.55 -10.30 2.45
C SER A 168 -6.68 -10.49 0.96
N ALA A 169 -5.81 -9.83 0.18
CA ALA A 169 -5.69 -10.05 -1.26
C ALA A 169 -4.32 -10.67 -1.57
N SER A 170 -4.28 -11.69 -2.43
CA SER A 170 -3.03 -12.41 -2.70
C SER A 170 -2.90 -12.86 -4.16
N VAL A 171 -1.65 -12.94 -4.62
CA VAL A 171 -1.28 -13.50 -5.92
C VAL A 171 0.01 -14.29 -5.80
N ASN A 172 0.04 -15.47 -6.41
CA ASN A 172 1.24 -16.29 -6.45
C ASN A 172 2.20 -15.81 -7.54
N PHE A 173 3.49 -16.03 -7.30
CA PHE A 173 4.51 -15.83 -8.29
C PHE A 173 5.58 -16.93 -8.22
N THR A 174 6.27 -17.14 -9.34
CA THR A 174 7.42 -18.04 -9.45
C THR A 174 8.54 -17.33 -10.19
N GLU A 175 9.78 -17.82 -10.03
CA GLU A 175 10.86 -17.42 -10.94
C GLU A 175 10.59 -18.01 -12.33
N LYS A 176 10.77 -17.18 -13.36
CA LYS A 176 10.70 -17.62 -14.75
C LYS A 176 11.93 -18.50 -15.05
N LYS A 177 11.66 -19.70 -15.53
CA LYS A 177 12.70 -20.62 -16.03
C LYS A 177 13.16 -20.23 -17.42
#